data_26bab2b2fcd5603f8e1331f7c28dc70d
#
_entry.id   26bab2b2fcd5603f8e1331f7c28dc70d
#
_cell.length_a   1.000
_cell.length_b   1.000
_cell.length_c   1.000
_cell.angle_alpha   90.00
_cell.angle_beta   90.00
_cell.angle_gamma   90.00
#
_symmetry.space_group_name_H-M   'P 1'
#
loop_
_entity.id
_entity.type
_entity.pdbx_description
1 polymer ?
#
loop_
_entity_poly.entity_id
_entity_poly.type
_entity_poly.pdbx_seq_one_letter_code
_entity_poly.pdbx_strand_id
1 'polypeptide(L)'
;MEIGNKIKQLRYKAGLTQEQLAGALSISAQSVSKWETATTMPDISLLPALATALGVTIDELFDLTVDQKLSRIEKRLDIEEEFTNDIFYEYESFLKNQLDEHTDRRNVLSLLAHLYHHRILSDSRKVSKYAREAIMLAPEIKECQWLLQKAEGAVAWDWNINNRTAVIDFYKRVIENDNVTPKTPLPYYEVMDNLIAEHRTKEAREYFEIYKTLPAHKPALVPVYEATLALAEFDVAKADAIMADAEKQFGTNCDFVFEYAQYHARKCEYKEAIECYERAWEMGKKPRFTDALHGIAIIYEILGDTEKATQTYDRMIACCKDEWGYRDEDAAIIEIERDKKRLMK
;
A
#
# COMPACT_ATOMS: atom_id res chain seq x y z
N MET A 1 32.04 4.96 -9.72
CA MET A 1 33.39 4.54 -9.21
C MET A 1 33.44 3.03 -9.30
N GLU A 2 34.59 2.46 -9.68
CA GLU A 2 34.68 0.99 -9.76
C GLU A 2 34.76 0.41 -8.34
N ILE A 3 34.01 -0.67 -8.08
CA ILE A 3 33.93 -1.35 -6.77
C ILE A 3 35.32 -1.65 -6.15
N GLY A 4 36.34 -1.91 -6.98
CA GLY A 4 37.70 -2.16 -6.51
C GLY A 4 38.32 -1.01 -5.75
N ASN A 5 38.15 0.22 -6.24
CA ASN A 5 38.66 1.42 -5.54
C ASN A 5 37.92 1.63 -4.21
N LYS A 6 36.64 1.30 -4.17
CA LYS A 6 35.85 1.39 -2.94
C LYS A 6 36.30 0.37 -1.90
N ILE A 7 36.51 -0.89 -2.31
CA ILE A 7 37.04 -1.95 -1.43
C ILE A 7 38.35 -1.47 -0.81
N LYS A 8 39.28 -0.91 -1.63
CA LYS A 8 40.56 -0.40 -1.16
C LYS A 8 40.41 0.72 -0.11
N GLN A 9 39.53 1.70 -0.36
CA GLN A 9 39.25 2.79 0.57
C GLN A 9 38.67 2.27 1.90
N LEU A 10 37.67 1.39 1.83
CA LEU A 10 37.03 0.81 3.00
C LEU A 10 38.00 -0.06 3.80
N ARG A 11 38.85 -0.84 3.14
CA ARG A 11 39.90 -1.64 3.79
C ARG A 11 40.87 -0.74 4.57
N TYR A 12 41.34 0.36 3.97
CA TYR A 12 42.20 1.32 4.69
C TYR A 12 41.47 1.96 5.88
N LYS A 13 40.21 2.32 5.72
CA LYS A 13 39.38 2.87 6.80
C LYS A 13 39.19 1.86 7.95
N ALA A 14 39.07 0.57 7.64
CA ALA A 14 39.00 -0.51 8.61
C ALA A 14 40.37 -0.90 9.21
N GLY A 15 41.50 -0.29 8.75
CA GLY A 15 42.82 -0.59 9.23
C GLY A 15 43.36 -1.97 8.83
N LEU A 16 42.81 -2.59 7.81
CA LEU A 16 43.15 -3.96 7.39
C LEU A 16 44.22 -3.97 6.30
N THR A 17 45.12 -4.95 6.34
CA THR A 17 45.99 -5.27 5.19
C THR A 17 45.22 -6.12 4.18
N GLN A 18 45.75 -6.26 2.93
CA GLN A 18 45.15 -7.15 1.93
C GLN A 18 45.14 -8.60 2.40
N GLU A 19 46.15 -9.05 3.13
CA GLU A 19 46.24 -10.38 3.73
C GLU A 19 45.19 -10.59 4.81
N GLN A 20 44.94 -9.59 5.66
CA GLN A 20 43.97 -9.68 6.72
C GLN A 20 42.52 -9.73 6.15
N LEU A 21 42.22 -8.91 5.15
CA LEU A 21 40.94 -8.98 4.46
C LEU A 21 40.77 -10.31 3.73
N ALA A 22 41.77 -10.78 3.04
CA ALA A 22 41.77 -12.07 2.37
C ALA A 22 41.55 -13.24 3.34
N GLY A 23 42.20 -13.20 4.51
CA GLY A 23 42.02 -14.19 5.58
C GLY A 23 40.56 -14.20 6.12
N ALA A 24 39.96 -13.04 6.34
CA ALA A 24 38.57 -12.90 6.77
C ALA A 24 37.59 -13.49 5.75
N LEU A 25 37.94 -13.47 4.47
CA LEU A 25 37.09 -13.98 3.36
C LEU A 25 37.47 -15.40 2.92
N SER A 26 38.49 -16.01 3.52
CA SER A 26 39.04 -17.33 3.14
C SER A 26 39.45 -17.41 1.67
N ILE A 27 40.07 -16.33 1.15
CA ILE A 27 40.62 -16.22 -0.22
C ILE A 27 42.10 -15.83 -0.22
N SER A 28 42.72 -15.72 -1.39
CA SER A 28 44.11 -15.29 -1.50
C SER A 28 44.24 -13.74 -1.46
N ALA A 29 45.34 -13.23 -0.91
CA ALA A 29 45.69 -11.79 -0.97
C ALA A 29 45.79 -11.28 -2.40
N GLN A 30 46.20 -12.12 -3.34
CA GLN A 30 46.20 -11.81 -4.77
C GLN A 30 44.82 -11.52 -5.33
N SER A 31 43.77 -12.20 -4.84
CA SER A 31 42.37 -11.92 -5.23
C SER A 31 41.96 -10.53 -4.80
N VAL A 32 42.24 -10.15 -3.55
CA VAL A 32 41.95 -8.80 -3.03
C VAL A 32 42.73 -7.75 -3.84
N SER A 33 43.98 -7.99 -4.12
CA SER A 33 44.80 -7.09 -4.95
C SER A 33 44.23 -6.89 -6.37
N LYS A 34 43.77 -7.97 -7.01
CA LYS A 34 43.10 -7.91 -8.33
C LYS A 34 41.78 -7.12 -8.30
N TRP A 35 41.01 -7.25 -7.22
CA TRP A 35 39.80 -6.45 -7.03
C TRP A 35 40.15 -4.96 -6.90
N GLU A 36 41.11 -4.61 -6.04
CA GLU A 36 41.50 -3.24 -5.77
C GLU A 36 42.15 -2.54 -6.99
N THR A 37 42.69 -3.31 -7.92
CA THR A 37 43.22 -2.81 -9.19
C THR A 37 42.26 -2.91 -10.36
N ALA A 38 40.97 -3.28 -10.06
CA ALA A 38 39.93 -3.47 -11.06
C ALA A 38 40.25 -4.49 -12.16
N THR A 39 41.20 -5.40 -11.90
CA THR A 39 41.54 -6.49 -12.82
C THR A 39 40.50 -7.57 -12.84
N THR A 40 39.86 -7.85 -11.69
CA THR A 40 38.72 -8.76 -11.53
C THR A 40 37.73 -8.16 -10.54
N MET A 41 36.48 -8.63 -10.57
CA MET A 41 35.46 -8.31 -9.56
C MET A 41 35.38 -9.40 -8.51
N PRO A 42 34.93 -9.07 -7.26
CA PRO A 42 34.54 -10.08 -6.28
C PRO A 42 33.39 -10.93 -6.83
N ASP A 43 33.36 -12.21 -6.46
CA ASP A 43 32.20 -13.05 -6.68
C ASP A 43 31.00 -12.53 -5.86
N ILE A 44 29.80 -12.58 -6.43
CA ILE A 44 28.57 -12.10 -5.78
C ILE A 44 28.35 -12.79 -4.43
N SER A 45 28.69 -14.07 -4.33
CA SER A 45 28.56 -14.83 -3.09
C SER A 45 29.44 -14.33 -1.94
N LEU A 46 30.52 -13.60 -2.26
CA LEU A 46 31.44 -13.03 -1.27
C LEU A 46 31.02 -11.64 -0.78
N LEU A 47 30.09 -10.97 -1.46
CA LEU A 47 29.70 -9.60 -1.12
C LEU A 47 29.18 -9.42 0.33
N PRO A 48 28.34 -10.32 0.88
CA PRO A 48 27.91 -10.23 2.28
C PRO A 48 29.08 -10.33 3.28
N ALA A 49 29.98 -11.30 3.05
CA ALA A 49 31.16 -11.50 3.89
C ALA A 49 32.14 -10.32 3.77
N LEU A 50 32.31 -9.76 2.56
CA LEU A 50 33.14 -8.59 2.29
C LEU A 50 32.60 -7.35 3.02
N ALA A 51 31.30 -7.09 2.93
CA ALA A 51 30.65 -5.99 3.62
C ALA A 51 30.82 -6.10 5.15
N THR A 52 30.60 -7.30 5.70
CA THR A 52 30.83 -7.60 7.12
C THR A 52 32.28 -7.37 7.54
N ALA A 53 33.24 -7.88 6.77
CA ALA A 53 34.67 -7.73 7.07
C ALA A 53 35.14 -6.28 7.04
N LEU A 54 34.52 -5.46 6.20
CA LEU A 54 34.81 -4.02 6.06
C LEU A 54 33.96 -3.15 7.02
N GLY A 55 33.02 -3.73 7.77
CA GLY A 55 32.15 -3.00 8.69
C GLY A 55 31.19 -2.02 8.00
N VAL A 56 30.69 -2.39 6.82
CA VAL A 56 29.78 -1.57 6.00
C VAL A 56 28.60 -2.39 5.51
N THR A 57 27.57 -1.71 5.00
CA THR A 57 26.48 -2.35 4.26
C THR A 57 26.89 -2.68 2.82
N ILE A 58 26.16 -3.57 2.16
CA ILE A 58 26.37 -3.86 0.72
C ILE A 58 26.16 -2.58 -0.11
N ASP A 59 25.20 -1.73 0.27
CA ASP A 59 24.94 -0.45 -0.40
C ASP A 59 26.12 0.51 -0.34
N GLU A 60 26.81 0.57 0.80
CA GLU A 60 28.02 1.38 0.97
C GLU A 60 29.20 0.83 0.16
N LEU A 61 29.22 -0.49 -0.07
CA LEU A 61 30.23 -1.14 -0.91
C LEU A 61 30.11 -0.71 -2.39
N PHE A 62 28.88 -0.46 -2.87
CA PHE A 62 28.61 -0.06 -4.26
C PHE A 62 28.50 1.45 -4.47
N ASP A 63 28.73 2.29 -3.44
CA ASP A 63 28.58 3.75 -3.52
C ASP A 63 27.20 4.18 -4.06
N LEU A 64 26.13 3.49 -3.65
CA LEU A 64 24.80 3.88 -4.05
C LEU A 64 24.51 5.32 -3.61
N THR A 65 24.02 6.13 -4.55
CA THR A 65 23.54 7.48 -4.22
C THR A 65 22.36 7.42 -3.26
N VAL A 66 22.08 8.54 -2.57
CA VAL A 66 20.90 8.63 -1.68
C VAL A 66 19.64 8.28 -2.45
N ASP A 67 19.46 8.82 -3.66
CA ASP A 67 18.26 8.54 -4.49
C ASP A 67 18.15 7.06 -4.86
N GLN A 68 19.28 6.40 -5.17
CA GLN A 68 19.28 4.96 -5.45
C GLN A 68 18.90 4.13 -4.21
N LYS A 69 19.34 4.55 -3.02
CA LYS A 69 18.94 3.91 -1.76
C LYS A 69 17.47 4.11 -1.48
N LEU A 70 16.92 5.32 -1.66
CA LEU A 70 15.50 5.61 -1.52
C LEU A 70 14.66 4.75 -2.46
N SER A 71 15.01 4.69 -3.75
CA SER A 71 14.31 3.85 -4.74
C SER A 71 14.41 2.35 -4.42
N ARG A 72 15.52 1.89 -3.83
CA ARG A 72 15.65 0.50 -3.37
C ARG A 72 14.72 0.20 -2.19
N ILE A 73 14.63 1.11 -1.22
CA ILE A 73 13.71 0.96 -0.08
C ILE A 73 12.28 0.87 -0.58
N GLU A 74 11.87 1.79 -1.47
CA GLU A 74 10.53 1.80 -2.08
C GLU A 74 10.20 0.46 -2.73
N LYS A 75 11.04 -0.05 -3.62
CA LYS A 75 10.85 -1.34 -4.29
C LYS A 75 10.75 -2.52 -3.32
N ARG A 76 11.53 -2.51 -2.24
CA ARG A 76 11.47 -3.59 -1.26
C ARG A 76 10.21 -3.54 -0.42
N LEU A 77 9.69 -2.33 -0.10
CA LEU A 77 8.39 -2.17 0.57
C LEU A 77 7.24 -2.72 -0.28
N ASP A 78 7.35 -2.62 -1.62
CA ASP A 78 6.32 -3.15 -2.54
C ASP A 78 6.39 -4.68 -2.70
N ILE A 79 7.59 -5.26 -2.59
CA ILE A 79 7.82 -6.68 -2.92
C ILE A 79 7.80 -7.58 -1.67
N GLU A 80 8.43 -7.14 -0.56
CA GLU A 80 8.63 -7.98 0.61
C GLU A 80 7.47 -7.83 1.61
N GLU A 81 6.92 -8.94 2.10
CA GLU A 81 5.83 -8.91 3.09
C GLU A 81 6.24 -8.50 4.49
N GLU A 82 7.50 -8.76 4.85
CA GLU A 82 8.01 -8.50 6.18
C GLU A 82 9.51 -8.22 6.14
N PHE A 83 9.94 -7.22 6.89
CA PHE A 83 11.36 -6.99 7.17
C PHE A 83 11.76 -7.57 8.52
N THR A 84 13.00 -8.05 8.60
CA THR A 84 13.61 -8.33 9.91
C THR A 84 13.76 -7.01 10.69
N ASN A 85 13.87 -7.11 12.01
CA ASN A 85 14.07 -5.92 12.84
C ASN A 85 15.33 -5.14 12.41
N ASP A 86 16.41 -5.83 12.06
CA ASP A 86 17.67 -5.18 11.65
C ASP A 86 17.47 -4.34 10.38
N ILE A 87 16.80 -4.88 9.37
CA ILE A 87 16.49 -4.16 8.13
C ILE A 87 15.55 -2.97 8.41
N PHE A 88 14.52 -3.18 9.24
CA PHE A 88 13.61 -2.11 9.59
C PHE A 88 14.35 -0.93 10.25
N TYR A 89 15.18 -1.19 11.26
CA TYR A 89 15.92 -0.14 11.96
C TYR A 89 17.03 0.50 11.11
N GLU A 90 17.64 -0.26 10.20
CA GLU A 90 18.59 0.29 9.21
C GLU A 90 17.87 1.32 8.32
N TYR A 91 16.72 0.97 7.76
CA TYR A 91 15.96 1.88 6.89
C TYR A 91 15.38 3.06 7.66
N GLU A 92 14.84 2.82 8.84
CA GLU A 92 14.34 3.90 9.71
C GLU A 92 15.44 4.93 10.01
N SER A 93 16.61 4.46 10.44
CA SER A 93 17.77 5.32 10.74
C SER A 93 18.23 6.08 9.50
N PHE A 94 18.37 5.39 8.37
CA PHE A 94 18.75 6.03 7.12
C PHE A 94 17.77 7.12 6.70
N LEU A 95 16.47 6.81 6.66
CA LEU A 95 15.42 7.78 6.27
C LEU A 95 15.35 8.97 7.24
N LYS A 96 15.46 8.75 8.55
CA LYS A 96 15.48 9.83 9.53
C LYS A 96 16.68 10.77 9.32
N ASN A 97 17.85 10.25 9.01
CA ASN A 97 19.03 11.06 8.71
C ASN A 97 18.85 11.90 7.43
N GLN A 98 18.03 11.42 6.47
CA GLN A 98 17.76 12.17 5.24
C GLN A 98 16.68 13.27 5.40
N LEU A 99 15.94 13.33 6.50
CA LEU A 99 14.87 14.33 6.68
C LEU A 99 15.37 15.78 6.60
N ASP A 100 16.59 16.02 7.05
CA ASP A 100 17.18 17.37 7.11
C ASP A 100 18.18 17.63 5.96
N GLU A 101 18.71 16.58 5.35
CA GLU A 101 19.78 16.64 4.35
C GLU A 101 19.28 16.53 2.92
N HIS A 102 18.17 15.80 2.69
CA HIS A 102 17.69 15.52 1.34
C HIS A 102 16.82 16.64 0.78
N THR A 103 17.03 16.96 -0.52
CA THR A 103 16.29 18.04 -1.21
C THR A 103 14.80 17.72 -1.39
N ASP A 104 14.43 16.44 -1.54
CA ASP A 104 13.01 15.99 -1.59
C ASP A 104 12.58 15.40 -0.23
N ARG A 105 12.39 16.28 0.74
CA ARG A 105 11.87 15.93 2.07
C ARG A 105 10.51 15.20 2.01
N ARG A 106 9.67 15.53 1.02
CA ARG A 106 8.36 14.89 0.83
C ARG A 106 8.50 13.40 0.57
N ASN A 107 9.41 12.99 -0.31
CA ASN A 107 9.67 11.59 -0.63
C ASN A 107 10.15 10.82 0.60
N VAL A 108 11.08 11.40 1.36
CA VAL A 108 11.58 10.78 2.61
C VAL A 108 10.46 10.57 3.63
N LEU A 109 9.58 11.56 3.82
CA LEU A 109 8.42 11.44 4.73
C LEU A 109 7.44 10.37 4.24
N SER A 110 7.17 10.29 2.95
CA SER A 110 6.33 9.25 2.36
C SER A 110 6.90 7.86 2.62
N LEU A 111 8.20 7.65 2.38
CA LEU A 111 8.86 6.37 2.62
C LEU A 111 8.88 5.98 4.10
N LEU A 112 9.05 6.94 5.03
CA LEU A 112 8.92 6.68 6.47
C LEU A 112 7.49 6.22 6.82
N ALA A 113 6.48 6.88 6.27
CA ALA A 113 5.09 6.47 6.50
C ALA A 113 4.83 5.05 5.95
N HIS A 114 5.31 4.73 4.74
CA HIS A 114 5.20 3.40 4.15
C HIS A 114 5.96 2.34 4.97
N LEU A 115 7.16 2.64 5.45
CA LEU A 115 7.95 1.73 6.29
C LEU A 115 7.21 1.34 7.58
N TYR A 116 6.62 2.31 8.27
CA TYR A 116 5.82 2.03 9.47
C TYR A 116 4.51 1.31 9.14
N HIS A 117 3.85 1.66 8.04
CA HIS A 117 2.63 0.97 7.60
C HIS A 117 2.91 -0.50 7.24
N HIS A 118 3.99 -0.78 6.52
CA HIS A 118 4.45 -2.14 6.21
C HIS A 118 4.63 -2.97 7.51
N ARG A 119 5.23 -2.37 8.55
CA ARG A 119 5.38 -3.03 9.86
C ARG A 119 4.04 -3.25 10.57
N ILE A 120 3.11 -2.28 10.50
CA ILE A 120 1.75 -2.44 11.04
C ILE A 120 1.07 -3.65 10.42
N LEU A 121 1.11 -3.82 9.10
CA LEU A 121 0.51 -4.95 8.40
C LEU A 121 1.14 -6.27 8.81
N SER A 122 2.47 -6.34 8.88
CA SER A 122 3.20 -7.53 9.33
C SER A 122 2.84 -7.91 10.78
N ASP A 123 2.84 -6.96 11.70
CA ASP A 123 2.53 -7.22 13.11
C ASP A 123 1.03 -7.52 13.31
N SER A 124 0.13 -6.92 12.53
CA SER A 124 -1.31 -7.23 12.54
C SER A 124 -1.57 -8.70 12.19
N ARG A 125 -0.86 -9.26 11.20
CA ARG A 125 -0.94 -10.70 10.87
C ARG A 125 -0.51 -11.59 12.03
N LYS A 126 0.53 -11.19 12.80
CA LYS A 126 0.97 -11.91 14.00
C LYS A 126 -0.07 -11.85 15.12
N VAL A 127 -0.68 -10.68 15.33
CA VAL A 127 -1.80 -10.53 16.28
C VAL A 127 -2.94 -11.47 15.92
N SER A 128 -3.38 -11.46 14.65
CA SER A 128 -4.44 -12.36 14.17
C SER A 128 -4.13 -13.82 14.41
N LYS A 129 -2.90 -14.24 14.10
CA LYS A 129 -2.45 -15.62 14.31
C LYS A 129 -2.57 -16.04 15.77
N TYR A 130 -1.92 -15.32 16.67
CA TYR A 130 -1.87 -15.69 18.08
C TYR A 130 -3.20 -15.51 18.80
N ALA A 131 -3.99 -14.49 18.43
CA ALA A 131 -5.32 -14.31 18.99
C ALA A 131 -6.26 -15.46 18.60
N ARG A 132 -6.24 -15.92 17.33
CA ARG A 132 -7.03 -17.10 16.90
C ARG A 132 -6.66 -18.36 17.67
N GLU A 133 -5.37 -18.63 17.84
CA GLU A 133 -4.91 -19.79 18.62
C GLU A 133 -5.37 -19.71 20.09
N ALA A 134 -5.24 -18.53 20.72
CA ALA A 134 -5.69 -18.32 22.10
C ALA A 134 -7.21 -18.49 22.26
N ILE A 135 -8.01 -17.94 21.33
CA ILE A 135 -9.48 -18.05 21.32
C ILE A 135 -9.92 -19.51 21.15
N MET A 136 -9.24 -20.29 20.33
CA MET A 136 -9.54 -21.72 20.16
C MET A 136 -9.28 -22.53 21.44
N LEU A 137 -8.36 -22.08 22.29
CA LEU A 137 -8.05 -22.73 23.58
C LEU A 137 -8.95 -22.25 24.71
N ALA A 138 -9.32 -20.96 24.70
CA ALA A 138 -10.08 -20.31 25.77
C ALA A 138 -10.95 -19.17 25.16
N PRO A 139 -12.15 -19.49 24.63
CA PRO A 139 -13.02 -18.53 23.94
C PRO A 139 -13.59 -17.45 24.87
N GLU A 140 -13.48 -17.62 26.18
CA GLU A 140 -13.88 -16.63 27.20
C GLU A 140 -12.89 -15.47 27.37
N ILE A 141 -11.70 -15.54 26.78
CA ILE A 141 -10.69 -14.46 26.86
C ILE A 141 -11.13 -13.28 26.00
N LYS A 142 -11.85 -12.33 26.61
CA LYS A 142 -12.41 -11.15 25.95
C LYS A 142 -11.35 -10.30 25.22
N GLU A 143 -10.17 -10.18 25.81
CA GLU A 143 -9.08 -9.39 25.23
C GLU A 143 -8.62 -9.94 23.87
N CYS A 144 -8.44 -11.26 23.75
CA CYS A 144 -8.06 -11.89 22.49
C CYS A 144 -9.13 -11.73 21.41
N GLN A 145 -10.43 -11.79 21.77
CA GLN A 145 -11.54 -11.49 20.85
C GLN A 145 -11.41 -10.08 20.28
N TRP A 146 -11.14 -9.11 21.14
CA TRP A 146 -11.03 -7.71 20.75
C TRP A 146 -9.77 -7.44 19.91
N LEU A 147 -8.63 -8.05 20.26
CA LEU A 147 -7.39 -7.95 19.48
C LEU A 147 -7.57 -8.51 18.07
N LEU A 148 -8.25 -9.66 17.93
CA LEU A 148 -8.56 -10.26 16.63
C LEU A 148 -9.42 -9.33 15.78
N GLN A 149 -10.53 -8.79 16.34
CA GLN A 149 -11.41 -7.89 15.62
C GLN A 149 -10.66 -6.66 15.09
N LYS A 150 -9.77 -6.07 15.89
CA LYS A 150 -8.96 -4.92 15.45
C LYS A 150 -7.96 -5.30 14.36
N ALA A 151 -7.28 -6.43 14.50
CA ALA A 151 -6.25 -6.85 13.55
C ALA A 151 -6.83 -7.23 12.17
N GLU A 152 -8.07 -7.72 12.14
CA GLU A 152 -8.79 -8.12 10.91
C GLU A 152 -9.66 -6.98 10.34
N GLY A 153 -9.64 -5.78 10.93
CA GLY A 153 -10.49 -4.67 10.50
C GLY A 153 -11.98 -4.90 10.72
N ALA A 154 -12.34 -5.84 11.59
CA ALA A 154 -13.72 -6.20 11.88
C ALA A 154 -14.34 -5.31 12.98
N VAL A 155 -15.63 -5.50 13.25
CA VAL A 155 -16.37 -4.69 14.23
C VAL A 155 -15.96 -5.05 15.66
N ALA A 156 -15.31 -4.12 16.35
CA ALA A 156 -14.86 -4.30 17.74
C ALA A 156 -15.94 -3.87 18.79
N TRP A 157 -16.92 -3.06 18.38
CA TRP A 157 -17.96 -2.51 19.26
C TRP A 157 -19.34 -2.52 18.59
N ASP A 158 -20.39 -2.76 19.37
CA ASP A 158 -21.78 -2.87 18.88
C ASP A 158 -22.33 -1.57 18.29
N TRP A 159 -21.87 -0.44 18.79
CA TRP A 159 -22.34 0.89 18.41
C TRP A 159 -21.69 1.45 17.14
N ASN A 160 -20.63 0.82 16.67
CA ASN A 160 -19.99 1.16 15.40
C ASN A 160 -19.73 2.67 15.18
N ILE A 161 -19.52 3.42 16.26
CA ILE A 161 -19.22 4.85 16.22
C ILE A 161 -17.71 5.02 16.18
N ASN A 162 -17.21 5.52 15.07
CA ASN A 162 -15.82 5.91 14.91
C ASN A 162 -15.70 7.43 14.94
N ASN A 163 -14.78 7.96 15.74
CA ASN A 163 -14.48 9.37 15.75
C ASN A 163 -13.41 9.69 14.71
N ARG A 164 -13.80 10.32 13.61
CA ARG A 164 -12.92 10.74 12.52
C ARG A 164 -12.54 12.22 12.59
N THR A 165 -12.96 12.93 13.65
CA THR A 165 -12.79 14.39 13.77
C THR A 165 -11.34 14.81 13.58
N ALA A 166 -10.36 14.10 14.16
CA ALA A 166 -8.95 14.46 14.03
C ALA A 166 -8.44 14.41 12.59
N VAL A 167 -8.88 13.43 11.81
CA VAL A 167 -8.55 13.28 10.38
C VAL A 167 -9.25 14.38 9.57
N ILE A 168 -10.53 14.59 9.82
CA ILE A 168 -11.32 15.66 9.18
C ILE A 168 -10.65 17.02 9.43
N ASP A 169 -10.32 17.36 10.66
CA ASP A 169 -9.70 18.63 11.01
C ASP A 169 -8.30 18.78 10.39
N PHE A 170 -7.56 17.68 10.23
CA PHE A 170 -6.30 17.71 9.51
C PHE A 170 -6.50 18.09 8.04
N TYR A 171 -7.41 17.41 7.31
CA TYR A 171 -7.64 17.71 5.90
C TYR A 171 -8.27 19.09 5.67
N LYS A 172 -9.10 19.60 6.60
CA LYS A 172 -9.56 21.00 6.57
C LYS A 172 -8.38 21.96 6.58
N ARG A 173 -7.40 21.78 7.48
CA ARG A 173 -6.18 22.59 7.50
C ARG A 173 -5.36 22.44 6.21
N VAL A 174 -5.32 21.26 5.57
CA VAL A 174 -4.67 21.09 4.26
C VAL A 174 -5.37 21.93 3.20
N ILE A 175 -6.71 21.94 3.18
CA ILE A 175 -7.51 22.73 2.23
C ILE A 175 -7.31 24.23 2.45
N GLU A 176 -7.22 24.68 3.70
CA GLU A 176 -7.03 26.08 4.08
C GLU A 176 -5.59 26.58 3.87
N ASN A 177 -4.64 25.67 3.67
CA ASN A 177 -3.24 26.02 3.48
C ASN A 177 -3.00 26.68 2.11
N ASP A 178 -2.75 27.98 2.12
CA ASP A 178 -2.50 28.77 0.90
C ASP A 178 -1.20 28.38 0.16
N ASN A 179 -0.28 27.69 0.84
CA ASN A 179 0.95 27.21 0.23
C ASN A 179 0.77 25.96 -0.64
N VAL A 180 -0.42 25.34 -0.60
CA VAL A 180 -0.76 24.19 -1.46
C VAL A 180 -1.33 24.71 -2.77
N THR A 181 -0.48 24.83 -3.80
CA THR A 181 -0.89 25.25 -5.13
C THR A 181 -0.29 24.29 -6.19
N PRO A 182 -1.08 23.84 -7.18
CA PRO A 182 -2.52 24.10 -7.38
C PRO A 182 -3.41 23.36 -6.39
N LYS A 183 -4.60 23.90 -6.11
CA LYS A 183 -5.62 23.24 -5.27
C LYS A 183 -6.04 21.93 -5.94
N THR A 184 -5.65 20.78 -5.34
CA THR A 184 -6.01 19.45 -5.82
C THR A 184 -7.36 19.02 -5.22
N PRO A 185 -8.17 18.23 -5.90
CA PRO A 185 -9.43 17.70 -5.33
C PRO A 185 -9.24 16.64 -4.26
N LEU A 186 -8.07 16.01 -4.14
CA LEU A 186 -7.82 14.90 -3.20
C LEU A 186 -8.20 15.21 -1.74
N PRO A 187 -7.77 16.32 -1.11
CA PRO A 187 -8.16 16.60 0.26
C PRO A 187 -9.66 16.80 0.45
N TYR A 188 -10.37 17.21 -0.60
CA TYR A 188 -11.83 17.34 -0.56
C TYR A 188 -12.52 15.98 -0.53
N TYR A 189 -12.02 14.98 -1.28
CA TYR A 189 -12.51 13.61 -1.20
C TYR A 189 -12.39 13.09 0.23
N GLU A 190 -11.20 13.23 0.83
CA GLU A 190 -10.94 12.76 2.19
C GLU A 190 -11.85 13.42 3.23
N VAL A 191 -12.08 14.74 3.12
CA VAL A 191 -13.02 15.43 4.02
C VAL A 191 -14.43 14.94 3.81
N MET A 192 -14.92 14.89 2.57
CA MET A 192 -16.29 14.51 2.26
C MET A 192 -16.58 13.07 2.66
N ASP A 193 -15.69 12.14 2.34
CA ASP A 193 -15.88 10.71 2.65
C ASP A 193 -15.96 10.46 4.16
N ASN A 194 -15.08 11.11 4.95
CA ASN A 194 -15.09 10.98 6.40
C ASN A 194 -16.32 11.66 7.02
N LEU A 195 -16.74 12.82 6.53
CA LEU A 195 -17.97 13.51 6.99
C LEU A 195 -19.22 12.69 6.67
N ILE A 196 -19.31 12.13 5.47
CA ILE A 196 -20.43 11.26 5.05
C ILE A 196 -20.49 10.01 5.94
N ALA A 197 -19.35 9.38 6.18
CA ALA A 197 -19.25 8.19 7.05
C ALA A 197 -19.63 8.49 8.51
N GLU A 198 -19.55 9.73 8.97
CA GLU A 198 -20.06 10.18 10.29
C GLU A 198 -21.49 10.75 10.24
N HIS A 199 -22.18 10.67 9.12
CA HIS A 199 -23.49 11.27 8.88
C HIS A 199 -23.54 12.79 9.12
N ARG A 200 -22.42 13.49 9.01
CA ARG A 200 -22.29 14.95 9.04
C ARG A 200 -22.58 15.54 7.64
N THR A 201 -23.71 15.16 7.07
CA THR A 201 -24.04 15.43 5.67
C THR A 201 -24.15 16.92 5.33
N LYS A 202 -24.62 17.75 6.29
CA LYS A 202 -24.69 19.22 6.08
C LYS A 202 -23.31 19.80 5.81
N GLU A 203 -22.35 19.45 6.63
CA GLU A 203 -20.97 19.92 6.49
C GLU A 203 -20.31 19.33 5.24
N ALA A 204 -20.55 18.04 4.94
CA ALA A 204 -20.06 17.41 3.71
C ALA A 204 -20.57 18.15 2.46
N ARG A 205 -21.83 18.64 2.47
CA ARG A 205 -22.38 19.44 1.37
C ARG A 205 -21.66 20.76 1.17
N GLU A 206 -21.19 21.41 2.22
CA GLU A 206 -20.39 22.65 2.09
C GLU A 206 -19.10 22.41 1.31
N TYR A 207 -18.37 21.34 1.65
CA TYR A 207 -17.17 20.93 0.91
C TYR A 207 -17.48 20.43 -0.51
N PHE A 208 -18.60 19.76 -0.71
CA PHE A 208 -19.04 19.32 -2.02
C PHE A 208 -19.33 20.50 -2.96
N GLU A 209 -19.98 21.58 -2.47
CA GLU A 209 -20.19 22.78 -3.28
C GLU A 209 -18.85 23.43 -3.68
N ILE A 210 -17.87 23.49 -2.78
CA ILE A 210 -16.53 23.98 -3.11
C ILE A 210 -15.83 23.07 -4.12
N TYR A 211 -15.88 21.74 -3.91
CA TYR A 211 -15.29 20.76 -4.81
C TYR A 211 -15.74 20.94 -6.25
N LYS A 212 -17.03 21.16 -6.49
CA LYS A 212 -17.59 21.38 -7.84
C LYS A 212 -16.98 22.60 -8.57
N THR A 213 -16.44 23.56 -7.82
CA THR A 213 -15.83 24.77 -8.40
C THR A 213 -14.34 24.61 -8.73
N LEU A 214 -13.70 23.54 -8.28
CA LEU A 214 -12.28 23.31 -8.50
C LEU A 214 -12.00 23.03 -9.98
N PRO A 215 -10.96 23.63 -10.58
CA PRO A 215 -10.62 23.38 -11.99
C PRO A 215 -10.30 21.90 -12.29
N ALA A 216 -9.78 21.18 -11.30
CA ALA A 216 -9.38 19.77 -11.43
C ALA A 216 -10.45 18.79 -10.91
N HIS A 217 -11.69 19.25 -10.60
CA HIS A 217 -12.75 18.33 -10.22
C HIS A 217 -13.08 17.36 -11.36
N LYS A 218 -13.54 16.17 -11.02
CA LYS A 218 -13.99 15.17 -11.99
C LYS A 218 -15.51 15.25 -12.17
N PRO A 219 -16.04 15.73 -13.32
CA PRO A 219 -17.49 15.87 -13.53
C PRO A 219 -18.27 14.57 -13.31
N ALA A 220 -17.68 13.42 -13.67
CA ALA A 220 -18.30 12.11 -13.50
C ALA A 220 -18.48 11.70 -12.03
N LEU A 221 -17.70 12.25 -11.08
CA LEU A 221 -17.85 12.00 -9.64
C LEU A 221 -18.86 12.94 -8.95
N VAL A 222 -19.27 14.01 -9.60
CA VAL A 222 -20.25 14.93 -9.01
C VAL A 222 -21.57 14.22 -8.66
N PRO A 223 -22.25 13.52 -9.59
CA PRO A 223 -23.47 12.78 -9.27
C PRO A 223 -23.22 11.63 -8.28
N VAL A 224 -22.02 11.02 -8.26
CA VAL A 224 -21.66 9.98 -7.30
C VAL A 224 -21.69 10.52 -5.86
N TYR A 225 -21.05 11.66 -5.61
CA TYR A 225 -21.09 12.29 -4.28
C TYR A 225 -22.48 12.78 -3.91
N GLU A 226 -23.23 13.31 -4.86
CA GLU A 226 -24.61 13.75 -4.59
C GLU A 226 -25.53 12.58 -4.21
N ALA A 227 -25.41 11.44 -4.91
CA ALA A 227 -26.14 10.23 -4.58
C ALA A 227 -25.67 9.61 -3.24
N THR A 228 -24.36 9.60 -2.96
CA THR A 228 -23.80 9.12 -1.70
C THR A 228 -24.30 9.96 -0.51
N LEU A 229 -24.38 11.27 -0.66
CA LEU A 229 -24.98 12.17 0.33
C LEU A 229 -26.48 11.86 0.53
N ALA A 230 -27.22 11.66 -0.54
CA ALA A 230 -28.65 11.28 -0.44
C ALA A 230 -28.85 9.94 0.28
N LEU A 231 -27.98 8.94 0.02
CA LEU A 231 -28.01 7.66 0.77
C LEU A 231 -27.71 7.88 2.27
N ALA A 232 -26.72 8.71 2.59
CA ALA A 232 -26.40 9.02 3.98
C ALA A 232 -27.51 9.80 4.69
N GLU A 233 -28.38 10.47 3.94
CA GLU A 233 -29.59 11.15 4.40
C GLU A 233 -30.83 10.24 4.37
N PHE A 234 -30.65 8.97 4.06
CA PHE A 234 -31.70 7.95 3.92
C PHE A 234 -32.70 8.20 2.79
N ASP A 235 -32.37 9.02 1.81
CA ASP A 235 -33.18 9.30 0.61
C ASP A 235 -32.72 8.43 -0.57
N VAL A 236 -33.03 7.14 -0.48
CA VAL A 236 -32.66 6.14 -1.50
C VAL A 236 -33.28 6.47 -2.86
N ALA A 237 -34.53 6.93 -2.90
CA ALA A 237 -35.22 7.24 -4.16
C ALA A 237 -34.53 8.38 -4.92
N LYS A 238 -34.10 9.40 -4.20
CA LYS A 238 -33.32 10.50 -4.79
C LYS A 238 -31.98 10.03 -5.29
N ALA A 239 -31.27 9.20 -4.50
CA ALA A 239 -29.97 8.65 -4.89
C ALA A 239 -30.08 7.81 -6.18
N ASP A 240 -31.10 6.92 -6.26
CA ASP A 240 -31.35 6.10 -7.44
C ASP A 240 -31.65 6.94 -8.69
N ALA A 241 -32.46 7.99 -8.56
CA ALA A 241 -32.76 8.88 -9.66
C ALA A 241 -31.51 9.61 -10.18
N ILE A 242 -30.64 10.09 -9.26
CA ILE A 242 -29.38 10.75 -9.62
C ILE A 242 -28.47 9.80 -10.38
N MET A 243 -28.27 8.57 -9.86
CA MET A 243 -27.34 7.61 -10.47
C MET A 243 -27.86 7.08 -11.80
N ALA A 244 -29.16 6.83 -11.95
CA ALA A 244 -29.75 6.41 -13.21
C ALA A 244 -29.66 7.49 -14.30
N ASP A 245 -29.72 8.77 -13.95
CA ASP A 245 -29.53 9.87 -14.91
C ASP A 245 -28.02 10.06 -15.25
N ALA A 246 -27.16 9.93 -14.24
CA ALA A 246 -25.71 9.99 -14.42
C ALA A 246 -25.18 8.85 -15.31
N GLU A 247 -25.77 7.65 -15.25
CA GLU A 247 -25.38 6.53 -16.11
C GLU A 247 -25.59 6.85 -17.60
N LYS A 248 -26.65 7.56 -17.96
CA LYS A 248 -26.89 7.98 -19.35
C LYS A 248 -25.78 8.90 -19.88
N GLN A 249 -25.22 9.72 -19.00
CA GLN A 249 -24.18 10.69 -19.35
C GLN A 249 -22.77 10.12 -19.23
N PHE A 250 -22.50 9.32 -18.19
CA PHE A 250 -21.16 8.87 -17.81
C PHE A 250 -20.96 7.35 -17.89
N GLY A 251 -21.92 6.59 -18.41
CA GLY A 251 -21.85 5.12 -18.48
C GLY A 251 -20.71 4.57 -19.35
N THR A 252 -19.98 5.43 -20.08
CA THR A 252 -18.75 5.10 -20.81
C THR A 252 -17.47 5.62 -20.12
N ASN A 253 -17.58 6.19 -18.91
CA ASN A 253 -16.46 6.63 -18.11
C ASN A 253 -16.11 5.54 -17.10
N CYS A 254 -14.89 5.01 -17.14
CA CYS A 254 -14.44 3.91 -16.30
C CYS A 254 -14.54 4.24 -14.80
N ASP A 255 -14.12 5.44 -14.39
CA ASP A 255 -14.18 5.88 -12.98
C ASP A 255 -15.65 5.90 -12.49
N PHE A 256 -16.56 6.44 -13.31
CA PHE A 256 -17.98 6.47 -12.97
C PHE A 256 -18.56 5.05 -12.84
N VAL A 257 -18.28 4.17 -13.80
CA VAL A 257 -18.82 2.80 -13.78
C VAL A 257 -18.31 2.02 -12.57
N PHE A 258 -17.07 2.23 -12.16
CA PHE A 258 -16.52 1.67 -10.93
C PHE A 258 -17.27 2.18 -9.68
N GLU A 259 -17.50 3.49 -9.57
CA GLU A 259 -18.26 4.07 -8.46
C GLU A 259 -19.74 3.66 -8.49
N TYR A 260 -20.30 3.41 -9.67
CA TYR A 260 -21.65 2.89 -9.79
C TYR A 260 -21.77 1.44 -9.25
N ALA A 261 -20.73 0.63 -9.47
CA ALA A 261 -20.64 -0.68 -8.82
C ALA A 261 -20.59 -0.56 -7.29
N GLN A 262 -19.80 0.36 -6.75
CA GLN A 262 -19.75 0.67 -5.32
C GLN A 262 -21.12 1.12 -4.78
N TYR A 263 -21.83 1.95 -5.54
CA TYR A 263 -23.18 2.40 -5.18
C TYR A 263 -24.16 1.22 -5.03
N HIS A 264 -24.18 0.29 -6.00
CA HIS A 264 -24.99 -0.91 -5.92
C HIS A 264 -24.59 -1.83 -4.76
N ALA A 265 -23.27 -1.99 -4.54
CA ALA A 265 -22.76 -2.79 -3.42
C ALA A 265 -23.20 -2.24 -2.05
N ARG A 266 -23.18 -0.91 -1.85
CA ARG A 266 -23.70 -0.27 -0.63
C ARG A 266 -25.17 -0.54 -0.37
N LYS A 267 -25.96 -0.76 -1.42
CA LYS A 267 -27.39 -1.12 -1.35
C LYS A 267 -27.62 -2.63 -1.27
N CYS A 268 -26.56 -3.45 -1.23
CA CYS A 268 -26.64 -4.92 -1.32
C CYS A 268 -27.25 -5.43 -2.64
N GLU A 269 -27.24 -4.65 -3.69
CA GLU A 269 -27.63 -5.02 -5.05
C GLU A 269 -26.42 -5.68 -5.75
N TYR A 270 -26.05 -6.85 -5.22
CA TYR A 270 -24.77 -7.49 -5.55
C TYR A 270 -24.66 -7.95 -7.00
N LYS A 271 -25.76 -8.33 -7.64
CA LYS A 271 -25.76 -8.71 -9.04
C LYS A 271 -25.40 -7.52 -9.94
N GLU A 272 -26.08 -6.41 -9.72
CA GLU A 272 -25.85 -5.16 -10.44
C GLU A 272 -24.44 -4.61 -10.18
N ALA A 273 -23.97 -4.73 -8.93
CA ALA A 273 -22.60 -4.36 -8.57
C ALA A 273 -21.56 -5.17 -9.35
N ILE A 274 -21.70 -6.50 -9.43
CA ILE A 274 -20.81 -7.37 -10.19
C ILE A 274 -20.82 -6.99 -11.68
N GLU A 275 -21.99 -6.77 -12.27
CA GLU A 275 -22.13 -6.38 -13.69
C GLU A 275 -21.40 -5.05 -13.97
N CYS A 276 -21.51 -4.08 -13.06
CA CYS A 276 -20.80 -2.79 -13.18
C CYS A 276 -19.29 -2.94 -12.96
N TYR A 277 -18.85 -3.74 -11.99
CA TYR A 277 -17.42 -4.00 -11.79
C TYR A 277 -16.79 -4.70 -13.00
N GLU A 278 -17.46 -5.69 -13.63
CA GLU A 278 -16.97 -6.32 -14.85
C GLU A 278 -16.85 -5.31 -16.00
N ARG A 279 -17.86 -4.46 -16.19
CA ARG A 279 -17.79 -3.37 -17.18
C ARG A 279 -16.60 -2.43 -16.90
N ALA A 280 -16.42 -2.00 -15.65
CA ALA A 280 -15.29 -1.14 -15.29
C ALA A 280 -13.95 -1.83 -15.54
N TRP A 281 -13.84 -3.13 -15.21
CA TRP A 281 -12.66 -3.94 -15.50
C TRP A 281 -12.33 -4.02 -17.00
N GLU A 282 -13.34 -4.28 -17.85
CA GLU A 282 -13.17 -4.34 -19.31
C GLU A 282 -12.77 -3.00 -19.91
N MET A 283 -13.27 -1.89 -19.36
CA MET A 283 -12.94 -0.53 -19.78
C MET A 283 -11.54 -0.07 -19.34
N GLY A 284 -10.96 -0.74 -18.36
CA GLY A 284 -9.68 -0.37 -17.77
C GLY A 284 -8.52 -0.42 -18.77
N LYS A 285 -7.65 0.60 -18.72
CA LYS A 285 -6.42 0.63 -19.54
C LYS A 285 -5.35 -0.24 -18.91
N LYS A 286 -4.63 -0.99 -19.73
CA LYS A 286 -3.49 -1.79 -19.29
C LYS A 286 -2.28 -0.91 -18.95
N PRO A 287 -1.52 -1.21 -17.88
CA PRO A 287 -1.79 -2.24 -16.88
C PRO A 287 -2.98 -1.87 -15.98
N ARG A 288 -3.94 -2.80 -15.81
CA ARG A 288 -5.17 -2.57 -15.04
C ARG A 288 -4.94 -2.76 -13.55
N PHE A 289 -5.61 -1.95 -12.74
CA PHE A 289 -5.70 -2.17 -11.30
C PHE A 289 -6.72 -3.27 -10.99
N THR A 290 -6.48 -4.05 -9.94
CA THR A 290 -7.32 -5.21 -9.60
C THR A 290 -8.53 -4.88 -8.74
N ASP A 291 -8.76 -3.60 -8.41
CA ASP A 291 -9.82 -3.15 -7.47
C ASP A 291 -11.23 -3.64 -7.86
N ALA A 292 -11.57 -3.60 -9.15
CA ALA A 292 -12.85 -4.09 -9.62
C ALA A 292 -12.99 -5.61 -9.42
N LEU A 293 -11.96 -6.38 -9.71
CA LEU A 293 -11.95 -7.82 -9.45
C LEU A 293 -11.99 -8.11 -7.95
N HIS A 294 -11.30 -7.32 -7.13
CA HIS A 294 -11.35 -7.45 -5.68
C HIS A 294 -12.76 -7.22 -5.15
N GLY A 295 -13.45 -6.19 -5.62
CA GLY A 295 -14.87 -5.95 -5.30
C GLY A 295 -15.77 -7.14 -5.65
N ILE A 296 -15.56 -7.76 -6.83
CA ILE A 296 -16.29 -8.97 -7.26
C ILE A 296 -15.98 -10.15 -6.33
N ALA A 297 -14.71 -10.39 -5.99
CA ALA A 297 -14.30 -11.48 -5.11
C ALA A 297 -14.96 -11.35 -3.73
N ILE A 298 -14.91 -10.15 -3.12
CA ILE A 298 -15.58 -9.87 -1.83
C ILE A 298 -17.07 -10.14 -1.91
N ILE A 299 -17.74 -9.71 -2.98
CA ILE A 299 -19.18 -9.96 -3.14
C ILE A 299 -19.47 -11.46 -3.20
N TYR A 300 -18.70 -12.25 -3.96
CA TYR A 300 -18.88 -13.69 -3.99
C TYR A 300 -18.60 -14.35 -2.63
N GLU A 301 -17.64 -13.86 -1.85
CA GLU A 301 -17.45 -14.31 -0.46
C GLU A 301 -18.66 -14.03 0.41
N ILE A 302 -19.23 -12.82 0.34
CA ILE A 302 -20.47 -12.44 1.08
C ILE A 302 -21.62 -13.35 0.71
N LEU A 303 -21.74 -13.71 -0.57
CA LEU A 303 -22.77 -14.61 -1.08
C LEU A 303 -22.49 -16.09 -0.79
N GLY A 304 -21.31 -16.45 -0.28
CA GLY A 304 -20.89 -17.83 -0.03
C GLY A 304 -20.55 -18.62 -1.30
N ASP A 305 -20.38 -17.95 -2.44
CA ASP A 305 -19.96 -18.58 -3.71
C ASP A 305 -18.44 -18.68 -3.76
N THR A 306 -17.90 -19.63 -3.00
CA THR A 306 -16.46 -19.85 -2.85
C THR A 306 -15.79 -20.16 -4.19
N GLU A 307 -16.48 -20.86 -5.10
CA GLU A 307 -15.93 -21.21 -6.42
C GLU A 307 -15.67 -19.95 -7.25
N LYS A 308 -16.66 -19.07 -7.38
CA LYS A 308 -16.51 -17.83 -8.14
C LYS A 308 -15.57 -16.84 -7.46
N ALA A 309 -15.56 -16.77 -6.13
CA ALA A 309 -14.57 -15.98 -5.41
C ALA A 309 -13.14 -16.45 -5.75
N THR A 310 -12.88 -17.76 -5.68
CA THR A 310 -11.58 -18.35 -6.04
C THR A 310 -11.18 -18.05 -7.48
N GLN A 311 -12.11 -18.24 -8.44
CA GLN A 311 -11.87 -17.91 -9.86
C GLN A 311 -11.54 -16.43 -10.06
N THR A 312 -12.16 -15.55 -9.29
CA THR A 312 -11.90 -14.10 -9.36
C THR A 312 -10.53 -13.76 -8.80
N TYR A 313 -10.10 -14.38 -7.70
CA TYR A 313 -8.73 -14.26 -7.20
C TYR A 313 -7.68 -14.77 -8.21
N ASP A 314 -7.97 -15.86 -8.95
CA ASP A 314 -7.10 -16.32 -10.03
C ASP A 314 -6.95 -15.28 -11.15
N ARG A 315 -8.03 -14.58 -11.51
CA ARG A 315 -7.98 -13.47 -12.48
C ARG A 315 -7.13 -12.31 -11.97
N MET A 316 -7.21 -11.97 -10.66
CA MET A 316 -6.35 -10.94 -10.05
C MET A 316 -4.87 -11.33 -10.14
N ILE A 317 -4.53 -12.56 -9.78
CA ILE A 317 -3.16 -13.08 -9.87
C ILE A 317 -2.65 -13.01 -11.32
N ALA A 318 -3.46 -13.45 -12.28
CA ALA A 318 -3.10 -13.36 -13.69
C ALA A 318 -2.85 -11.92 -14.14
N CYS A 319 -3.70 -10.96 -13.74
CA CYS A 319 -3.49 -9.56 -14.04
C CYS A 319 -2.18 -9.02 -13.45
N CYS A 320 -1.89 -9.32 -12.18
CA CYS A 320 -0.66 -8.91 -11.52
C CYS A 320 0.58 -9.45 -12.25
N LYS A 321 0.54 -10.71 -12.70
CA LYS A 321 1.67 -11.32 -13.43
C LYS A 321 1.80 -10.81 -14.87
N ASP A 322 0.70 -10.80 -15.61
CA ASP A 322 0.73 -10.55 -17.05
C ASP A 322 0.82 -9.06 -17.41
N GLU A 323 0.24 -8.18 -16.57
CA GLU A 323 0.16 -6.75 -16.86
C GLU A 323 1.14 -5.93 -16.02
N TRP A 324 1.47 -6.36 -14.79
CA TRP A 324 2.37 -5.67 -13.87
C TRP A 324 3.74 -6.34 -13.73
N GLY A 325 3.88 -7.58 -14.20
CA GLY A 325 5.14 -8.34 -14.15
C GLY A 325 5.50 -8.84 -12.75
N TYR A 326 4.53 -8.96 -11.84
CA TYR A 326 4.74 -9.51 -10.50
C TYR A 326 5.05 -11.00 -10.56
N ARG A 327 5.79 -11.47 -9.56
CA ARG A 327 6.22 -12.85 -9.39
C ARG A 327 5.49 -13.51 -8.23
N ASP A 328 5.58 -14.84 -8.12
CA ASP A 328 4.92 -15.60 -7.05
C ASP A 328 5.39 -15.21 -5.64
N GLU A 329 6.64 -14.73 -5.53
CA GLU A 329 7.23 -14.28 -4.27
C GLU A 329 6.91 -12.83 -3.89
N ASP A 330 6.25 -12.05 -4.74
CA ASP A 330 5.91 -10.67 -4.46
C ASP A 330 4.72 -10.56 -3.49
N ALA A 331 4.80 -9.61 -2.56
CA ALA A 331 3.83 -9.45 -1.48
C ALA A 331 2.37 -9.38 -1.97
N ALA A 332 2.12 -8.69 -3.07
CA ALA A 332 0.78 -8.58 -3.65
C ALA A 332 0.21 -9.95 -4.08
N ILE A 333 1.03 -10.82 -4.70
CA ILE A 333 0.60 -12.17 -5.08
C ILE A 333 0.37 -13.04 -3.82
N ILE A 334 1.28 -12.96 -2.86
CA ILE A 334 1.18 -13.73 -1.61
C ILE A 334 -0.08 -13.35 -0.83
N GLU A 335 -0.46 -12.07 -0.81
CA GLU A 335 -1.68 -11.59 -0.16
C GLU A 335 -2.94 -12.17 -0.83
N ILE A 336 -3.05 -12.08 -2.15
CA ILE A 336 -4.18 -12.65 -2.91
C ILE A 336 -4.26 -14.18 -2.72
N GLU A 337 -3.13 -14.88 -2.75
CA GLU A 337 -3.06 -16.31 -2.50
C GLU A 337 -3.47 -16.69 -1.07
N ARG A 338 -3.19 -15.83 -0.09
CA ARG A 338 -3.63 -16.01 1.30
C ARG A 338 -5.14 -15.93 1.43
N ASP A 339 -5.77 -14.91 0.81
CA ASP A 339 -7.22 -14.76 0.80
C ASP A 339 -7.90 -15.93 0.10
N LYS A 340 -7.38 -16.36 -1.04
CA LYS A 340 -7.85 -17.55 -1.75
C LYS A 340 -7.75 -18.81 -0.90
N LYS A 341 -6.62 -19.06 -0.23
CA LYS A 341 -6.43 -20.22 0.66
C LYS A 341 -7.34 -20.21 1.89
N ARG A 342 -7.75 -19.03 2.36
CA ARG A 342 -8.72 -18.91 3.45
C ARG A 342 -10.08 -19.51 3.08
N LEU A 343 -10.49 -19.41 1.83
CA LEU A 343 -11.77 -19.92 1.33
C LEU A 343 -11.80 -21.44 1.16
N MET A 344 -10.65 -22.11 1.12
CA MET A 344 -10.55 -23.57 0.92
C MET A 344 -10.57 -24.36 2.23
N LYS A 345 -10.66 -23.69 3.39
CA LYS A 345 -10.73 -24.30 4.73
C LYS A 345 -12.16 -24.34 5.25
#